data_d17b849aa2153547fb66c4bf5c16a931
#
_entry.id   d17b849aa2153547fb66c4bf5c16a931
#
_cell.length_a   1.000
_cell.length_b   1.000
_cell.length_c   1.000
_cell.angle_alpha   90.00
_cell.angle_beta   90.00
_cell.angle_gamma   90.00
#
_symmetry.space_group_name_H-M   'P 1'
#
loop_
_entity.id
_entity.type
_entity.pdbx_description
1 polymer ?
#
loop_
_entity_poly.entity_id
_entity_poly.type
_entity_poly.pdbx_seq_one_letter_code
_entity_poly.pdbx_strand_id
1 'polypeptide(L)'
;AFQLRAFVWAVVLAAVLHGALVMPTLYRVRTGCSPWSLVAACREPLLTALSTASSNAAYPVSKRALEAFGVSERITSLTLPLGATLNMHGSALYQAILLIFMSQLAGVDLSPWQTVFIVLLTMASSAGTAGIPGGGIAMMAFMLDLLGLPPTYLALYLVVDRFFDYPITAINVWGDLVVAAIVDQEL
;
A
#
# COMPACT_ATOMS: atom_id res chain seq x y z
N ALA A 1 21.79 -3.07 14.64
CA ALA A 1 21.10 -1.82 15.05
C ALA A 1 21.05 -0.77 13.93
N PHE A 2 22.13 -0.54 13.17
CA PHE A 2 22.17 0.45 12.09
C PHE A 2 21.25 0.08 10.92
N GLN A 3 21.35 -1.14 10.42
CA GLN A 3 20.54 -1.64 9.28
C GLN A 3 19.04 -1.61 9.57
N LEU A 4 18.61 -1.96 10.79
CA LEU A 4 17.20 -1.89 11.17
C LEU A 4 16.68 -0.44 11.18
N ARG A 5 17.48 0.51 11.67
CA ARG A 5 17.12 1.94 11.62
C ARG A 5 17.01 2.43 10.19
N ALA A 6 17.95 2.07 9.32
CA ALA A 6 17.93 2.44 7.92
C ALA A 6 16.67 1.88 7.22
N PHE A 7 16.31 0.62 7.48
CA PHE A 7 15.08 0.01 7.00
C PHE A 7 13.82 0.79 7.45
N VAL A 8 13.69 1.06 8.75
CA VAL A 8 12.54 1.80 9.30
C VAL A 8 12.41 3.18 8.64
N TRP A 9 13.52 3.93 8.53
CA TRP A 9 13.51 5.23 7.87
C TRP A 9 13.20 5.14 6.37
N ALA A 10 13.69 4.12 5.68
CA ALA A 10 13.37 3.90 4.27
C ALA A 10 11.87 3.67 4.05
N VAL A 11 11.25 2.83 4.88
CA VAL A 11 9.79 2.58 4.81
C VAL A 11 9.01 3.85 5.14
N VAL A 12 9.34 4.54 6.22
CA VAL A 12 8.64 5.77 6.62
C VAL A 12 8.77 6.85 5.55
N LEU A 13 9.98 7.08 5.04
CA LEU A 13 10.21 8.09 4.00
C LEU A 13 9.46 7.75 2.71
N ALA A 14 9.54 6.50 2.27
CA ALA A 14 8.84 6.05 1.07
C ALA A 14 7.31 6.16 1.22
N ALA A 15 6.77 5.78 2.38
CA ALA A 15 5.36 5.88 2.71
C ALA A 15 4.88 7.35 2.72
N VAL A 16 5.65 8.25 3.35
CA VAL A 16 5.35 9.68 3.40
C VAL A 16 5.45 10.30 2.00
N LEU A 17 6.50 10.03 1.25
CA LEU A 17 6.65 10.54 -0.12
C LEU A 17 5.50 10.06 -1.01
N HIS A 18 5.14 8.79 -0.93
CA HIS A 18 4.06 8.24 -1.73
C HIS A 18 2.69 8.80 -1.32
N GLY A 19 2.37 8.78 -0.04
CA GLY A 19 1.06 9.22 0.47
C GLY A 19 0.86 10.73 0.45
N ALA A 20 1.89 11.53 0.76
CA ALA A 20 1.78 12.98 0.90
C ALA A 20 2.27 13.78 -0.33
N LEU A 21 3.00 13.16 -1.26
CA LEU A 21 3.48 13.84 -2.46
C LEU A 21 2.93 13.19 -3.74
N VAL A 22 3.15 11.87 -3.95
CA VAL A 22 2.78 11.22 -5.20
C VAL A 22 1.27 11.20 -5.40
N MET A 23 0.50 10.70 -4.42
CA MET A 23 -0.95 10.59 -4.53
C MET A 23 -1.66 11.96 -4.64
N PRO A 24 -1.35 12.95 -3.79
CA PRO A 24 -1.93 14.30 -3.94
C PRO A 24 -1.56 14.97 -5.26
N THR A 25 -0.33 14.78 -5.74
CA THR A 25 0.12 15.32 -7.03
C THR A 25 -0.64 14.67 -8.19
N LEU A 26 -0.78 13.35 -8.17
CA LEU A 26 -1.56 12.61 -9.16
C LEU A 26 -3.01 13.12 -9.22
N TYR A 27 -3.67 13.24 -8.07
CA TYR A 27 -5.01 13.79 -7.97
C TYR A 27 -5.08 15.21 -8.55
N ARG A 28 -4.17 16.09 -8.12
CA ARG A 28 -4.13 17.48 -8.57
C ARG A 28 -3.93 17.61 -10.08
N VAL A 29 -3.01 16.83 -10.66
CA VAL A 29 -2.69 16.87 -12.09
C VAL A 29 -3.85 16.35 -12.93
N ARG A 30 -4.52 15.28 -12.48
CA ARG A 30 -5.61 14.65 -13.26
C ARG A 30 -6.94 15.39 -13.14
N THR A 31 -7.25 15.95 -11.98
CA THR A 31 -8.55 16.57 -11.70
C THR A 31 -8.53 18.11 -11.70
N GLY A 32 -7.37 18.72 -11.56
CA GLY A 32 -7.25 20.16 -11.31
C GLY A 32 -7.70 20.62 -9.91
N CYS A 33 -8.30 19.72 -9.12
CA CYS A 33 -8.87 20.02 -7.79
C CYS A 33 -7.82 19.99 -6.67
N SER A 34 -8.13 20.61 -5.54
CA SER A 34 -7.27 20.55 -4.37
C SER A 34 -7.30 19.17 -3.71
N PRO A 35 -6.17 18.47 -3.53
CA PRO A 35 -6.16 17.18 -2.84
C PRO A 35 -6.58 17.28 -1.38
N TRP A 36 -6.42 18.44 -0.76
CA TRP A 36 -6.82 18.66 0.65
C TRP A 36 -8.33 18.59 0.87
N SER A 37 -9.14 18.93 -0.13
CA SER A 37 -10.60 18.75 -0.08
C SER A 37 -10.97 17.27 -0.02
N LEU A 38 -10.31 16.41 -0.81
CA LEU A 38 -10.52 14.98 -0.79
C LEU A 38 -10.03 14.36 0.53
N VAL A 39 -8.84 14.75 1.02
CA VAL A 39 -8.34 14.30 2.33
C VAL A 39 -9.30 14.65 3.45
N ALA A 40 -9.83 15.90 3.47
CA ALA A 40 -10.78 16.34 4.49
C ALA A 40 -12.10 15.57 4.45
N ALA A 41 -12.61 15.27 3.25
CA ALA A 41 -13.82 14.47 3.07
C ALA A 41 -13.61 13.00 3.45
N CYS A 42 -12.43 12.46 3.18
CA CYS A 42 -12.11 11.04 3.34
C CYS A 42 -11.30 10.72 4.61
N ARG A 43 -11.25 11.61 5.60
CA ARG A 43 -10.52 11.35 6.86
C ARG A 43 -11.03 10.13 7.62
N GLU A 44 -12.34 9.89 7.63
CA GLU A 44 -12.94 8.75 8.33
C GLU A 44 -12.51 7.41 7.72
N PRO A 45 -12.58 7.16 6.39
CA PRO A 45 -11.98 5.98 5.77
C PRO A 45 -10.50 5.79 6.10
N LEU A 46 -9.71 6.86 6.04
CA LEU A 46 -8.26 6.78 6.33
C LEU A 46 -8.00 6.39 7.79
N LEU A 47 -8.75 6.94 8.75
CA LEU A 47 -8.67 6.56 10.15
C LEU A 47 -9.14 5.12 10.38
N THR A 48 -10.18 4.67 9.66
CA THR A 48 -10.66 3.29 9.72
C THR A 48 -9.58 2.33 9.21
N ALA A 49 -8.97 2.60 8.07
CA ALA A 49 -7.86 1.80 7.55
C ALA A 49 -6.67 1.78 8.51
N LEU A 50 -6.28 2.95 9.03
CA LEU A 50 -5.19 3.10 9.99
C LEU A 50 -5.43 2.36 11.30
N SER A 51 -6.67 2.19 11.74
CA SER A 51 -7.01 1.53 13.02
C SER A 51 -7.26 0.03 12.88
N THR A 52 -7.68 -0.43 11.68
CA THR A 52 -8.07 -1.82 11.44
C THR A 52 -7.06 -2.63 10.65
N ALA A 53 -6.11 -1.98 9.96
CA ALA A 53 -5.23 -2.60 8.96
C ALA A 53 -6.04 -3.42 7.92
N SER A 54 -7.24 -2.93 7.53
CA SER A 54 -8.12 -3.64 6.61
C SER A 54 -8.78 -2.70 5.60
N SER A 55 -8.40 -2.81 4.33
CA SER A 55 -9.07 -2.10 3.23
C SER A 55 -10.53 -2.53 3.08
N ASN A 56 -10.83 -3.81 3.36
CA ASN A 56 -12.21 -4.32 3.35
C ASN A 56 -13.07 -3.69 4.45
N ALA A 57 -12.52 -3.46 5.64
CA ALA A 57 -13.23 -2.75 6.72
C ALA A 57 -13.44 -1.26 6.38
N ALA A 58 -12.49 -0.65 5.68
CA ALA A 58 -12.59 0.73 5.23
C ALA A 58 -13.56 0.92 4.05
N TYR A 59 -13.85 -0.13 3.27
CA TYR A 59 -14.66 -0.03 2.05
C TYR A 59 -16.02 0.65 2.23
N PRO A 60 -16.91 0.23 3.17
CA PRO A 60 -18.23 0.86 3.32
C PRO A 60 -18.14 2.32 3.75
N VAL A 61 -17.12 2.67 4.51
CA VAL A 61 -16.86 4.06 4.95
C VAL A 61 -16.32 4.88 3.80
N SER A 62 -15.41 4.32 2.98
CA SER A 62 -14.87 4.93 1.76
C SER A 62 -15.97 5.24 0.76
N LYS A 63 -16.88 4.29 0.54
CA LYS A 63 -18.02 4.47 -0.37
C LYS A 63 -18.87 5.66 0.05
N ARG A 64 -19.33 5.68 1.30
CA ARG A 64 -20.14 6.79 1.82
C ARG A 64 -19.43 8.16 1.73
N ALA A 65 -18.15 8.19 2.08
CA ALA A 65 -17.38 9.43 2.06
C ALA A 65 -17.20 9.98 0.64
N LEU A 66 -16.89 9.13 -0.34
CA LEU A 66 -16.75 9.54 -1.73
C LEU A 66 -18.09 9.96 -2.36
N GLU A 67 -19.18 9.25 -2.08
CA GLU A 67 -20.51 9.63 -2.56
C GLU A 67 -20.97 10.98 -1.98
N ALA A 68 -20.71 11.21 -0.69
CA ALA A 68 -20.95 12.51 -0.07
C ALA A 68 -20.03 13.62 -0.63
N PHE A 69 -18.85 13.26 -1.13
CA PHE A 69 -17.93 14.18 -1.81
C PHE A 69 -18.36 14.50 -3.24
N GLY A 70 -19.26 13.69 -3.84
CA GLY A 70 -19.81 13.88 -5.18
C GLY A 70 -19.39 12.84 -6.23
N VAL A 71 -18.66 11.82 -5.84
CA VAL A 71 -18.32 10.68 -6.72
C VAL A 71 -19.55 9.79 -6.91
N SER A 72 -19.82 9.41 -8.14
CA SER A 72 -21.02 8.62 -8.48
C SER A 72 -21.00 7.22 -7.84
N GLU A 73 -22.17 6.72 -7.46
CA GLU A 73 -22.33 5.37 -6.91
C GLU A 73 -21.82 4.28 -7.85
N ARG A 74 -21.99 4.49 -9.16
CA ARG A 74 -21.49 3.57 -10.19
C ARG A 74 -19.97 3.38 -10.07
N ILE A 75 -19.22 4.47 -9.89
CA ILE A 75 -17.76 4.44 -9.81
C ILE A 75 -17.33 3.88 -8.45
N THR A 76 -17.91 4.32 -7.34
CA THR A 76 -17.52 3.83 -6.01
C THR A 76 -17.79 2.32 -5.88
N SER A 77 -18.90 1.81 -6.42
CA SER A 77 -19.26 0.40 -6.37
C SER A 77 -18.36 -0.50 -7.25
N LEU A 78 -17.71 0.06 -8.27
CA LEU A 78 -16.78 -0.66 -9.13
C LEU A 78 -15.33 -0.54 -8.64
N THR A 79 -14.87 0.69 -8.41
CA THR A 79 -13.45 0.95 -8.18
C THR A 79 -12.98 0.55 -6.79
N LEU A 80 -13.78 0.77 -5.75
CA LEU A 80 -13.35 0.50 -4.38
C LEU A 80 -13.17 -0.99 -4.07
N PRO A 81 -14.08 -1.92 -4.48
CA PRO A 81 -13.85 -3.35 -4.29
C PRO A 81 -12.64 -3.87 -5.08
N LEU A 82 -12.43 -3.36 -6.30
CA LEU A 82 -11.25 -3.68 -7.09
C LEU A 82 -9.98 -3.13 -6.44
N GLY A 83 -10.02 -1.89 -5.96
CA GLY A 83 -8.90 -1.24 -5.30
C GLY A 83 -8.47 -1.99 -4.03
N ALA A 84 -9.42 -2.42 -3.21
CA ALA A 84 -9.14 -3.17 -1.98
C ALA A 84 -8.35 -4.49 -2.20
N THR A 85 -8.21 -4.95 -3.44
CA THR A 85 -7.45 -6.15 -3.80
C THR A 85 -6.35 -5.92 -4.82
N LEU A 86 -6.53 -5.00 -5.77
CA LEU A 86 -5.59 -4.78 -6.88
C LEU A 86 -4.72 -3.54 -6.71
N ASN A 87 -5.15 -2.57 -5.92
CA ASN A 87 -4.46 -1.29 -5.75
C ASN A 87 -3.66 -1.23 -4.43
N MET A 88 -2.91 -2.28 -4.13
CA MET A 88 -2.11 -2.44 -2.91
C MET A 88 -0.70 -1.83 -3.04
N HIS A 89 -0.61 -0.62 -3.60
CA HIS A 89 0.67 0.04 -3.92
C HIS A 89 1.54 0.35 -2.68
N GLY A 90 0.94 0.67 -1.54
CA GLY A 90 1.67 0.83 -0.28
C GLY A 90 2.27 -0.49 0.19
N SER A 91 1.53 -1.60 0.06
CA SER A 91 2.02 -2.94 0.38
C SER A 91 3.17 -3.36 -0.54
N ALA A 92 3.07 -3.09 -1.85
CA ALA A 92 4.14 -3.36 -2.80
C ALA A 92 5.43 -2.62 -2.42
N LEU A 93 5.31 -1.32 -2.11
CA LEU A 93 6.41 -0.46 -1.69
C LEU A 93 7.08 -0.99 -0.40
N TYR A 94 6.29 -1.29 0.63
CA TYR A 94 6.77 -1.81 1.90
C TYR A 94 7.48 -3.17 1.72
N GLN A 95 6.84 -4.10 1.00
CA GLN A 95 7.38 -5.45 0.76
C GLN A 95 8.67 -5.40 -0.05
N ALA A 96 8.79 -4.50 -1.05
CA ALA A 96 10.02 -4.34 -1.81
C ALA A 96 11.19 -3.91 -0.91
N ILE A 97 11.00 -2.88 -0.08
CA ILE A 97 12.02 -2.40 0.86
C ILE A 97 12.40 -3.50 1.85
N LEU A 98 11.40 -4.25 2.36
CA LEU A 98 11.64 -5.32 3.32
C LEU A 98 12.42 -6.48 2.71
N LEU A 99 12.10 -6.92 1.49
CA LEU A 99 12.85 -7.98 0.81
C LEU A 99 14.29 -7.59 0.50
N ILE A 100 14.51 -6.35 0.07
CA ILE A 100 15.87 -5.82 -0.11
C ILE A 100 16.63 -5.84 1.21
N PHE A 101 15.99 -5.40 2.30
CA PHE A 101 16.58 -5.44 3.64
C PHE A 101 16.91 -6.86 4.09
N MET A 102 16.00 -7.81 3.89
CA MET A 102 16.22 -9.24 4.22
C MET A 102 17.36 -9.84 3.40
N SER A 103 17.46 -9.51 2.11
CA SER A 103 18.57 -9.94 1.25
C SER A 103 19.90 -9.43 1.79
N GLN A 104 19.96 -8.16 2.21
CA GLN A 104 21.18 -7.59 2.82
C GLN A 104 21.53 -8.27 4.16
N LEU A 105 20.53 -8.63 4.98
CA LEU A 105 20.74 -9.39 6.20
C LEU A 105 21.27 -10.80 5.94
N ALA A 106 20.85 -11.41 4.82
CA ALA A 106 21.35 -12.72 4.39
C ALA A 106 22.75 -12.66 3.76
N GLY A 107 23.36 -11.47 3.64
CA GLY A 107 24.64 -11.29 2.96
C GLY A 107 24.57 -11.45 1.44
N VAL A 108 23.37 -11.30 0.86
CA VAL A 108 23.16 -11.34 -0.58
C VAL A 108 23.32 -9.94 -1.16
N ASP A 109 24.35 -9.75 -1.98
CA ASP A 109 24.55 -8.51 -2.73
C ASP A 109 23.65 -8.51 -3.97
N LEU A 110 22.58 -7.72 -3.92
CA LEU A 110 21.65 -7.59 -5.02
C LEU A 110 22.22 -6.73 -6.14
N SER A 111 22.27 -7.28 -7.33
CA SER A 111 22.52 -6.49 -8.54
C SER A 111 21.36 -5.53 -8.83
N PRO A 112 21.57 -4.45 -9.61
CA PRO A 112 20.48 -3.55 -10.01
C PRO A 112 19.30 -4.29 -10.66
N TRP A 113 19.56 -5.33 -11.45
CA TRP A 113 18.53 -6.16 -12.09
C TRP A 113 17.67 -6.94 -11.08
N GLN A 114 18.32 -7.54 -10.08
CA GLN A 114 17.61 -8.25 -9.01
C GLN A 114 16.76 -7.29 -8.17
N THR A 115 17.25 -6.08 -7.93
CA THR A 115 16.47 -5.04 -7.25
C THR A 115 15.22 -4.67 -8.05
N VAL A 116 15.36 -4.44 -9.37
CA VAL A 116 14.20 -4.20 -10.26
C VAL A 116 13.24 -5.39 -10.25
N PHE A 117 13.76 -6.61 -10.31
CA PHE A 117 12.96 -7.83 -10.26
C PHE A 117 12.14 -7.92 -8.96
N ILE A 118 12.74 -7.63 -7.80
CA ILE A 118 12.03 -7.59 -6.50
C ILE A 118 10.88 -6.56 -6.55
N VAL A 119 11.12 -5.37 -7.08
CA VAL A 119 10.08 -4.35 -7.20
C VAL A 119 8.92 -4.83 -8.07
N LEU A 120 9.20 -5.39 -9.25
CA LEU A 120 8.16 -5.92 -10.14
C LEU A 120 7.42 -7.11 -9.50
N LEU A 121 8.13 -7.99 -8.81
CA LEU A 121 7.57 -9.12 -8.09
C LEU A 121 6.60 -8.66 -6.98
N THR A 122 6.99 -7.68 -6.18
CA THR A 122 6.14 -7.15 -5.12
C THR A 122 4.92 -6.40 -5.67
N MET A 123 5.05 -5.70 -6.80
CA MET A 123 3.91 -5.10 -7.49
C MET A 123 2.91 -6.16 -7.96
N ALA A 124 3.39 -7.23 -8.59
CA ALA A 124 2.54 -8.33 -9.04
C ALA A 124 1.90 -9.09 -7.87
N SER A 125 2.67 -9.35 -6.81
CA SER A 125 2.20 -10.06 -5.62
C SER A 125 1.20 -9.27 -4.80
N SER A 126 1.38 -7.95 -4.71
CA SER A 126 0.47 -7.08 -3.95
C SER A 126 -0.93 -7.05 -4.56
N ALA A 127 -1.05 -7.18 -5.88
CA ALA A 127 -2.33 -7.27 -6.59
C ALA A 127 -3.14 -8.55 -6.29
N GLY A 128 -2.58 -9.51 -5.58
CA GLY A 128 -3.28 -10.73 -5.12
C GLY A 128 -3.45 -10.80 -3.59
N THR A 129 -3.02 -9.76 -2.89
CA THR A 129 -3.06 -9.72 -1.42
C THR A 129 -4.48 -9.39 -0.95
N ALA A 130 -5.02 -10.18 -0.03
CA ALA A 130 -6.33 -9.91 0.56
C ALA A 130 -6.30 -8.64 1.42
N GLY A 131 -7.31 -7.78 1.28
CA GLY A 131 -7.46 -6.53 2.04
C GLY A 131 -7.87 -6.72 3.51
N ILE A 132 -7.26 -7.70 4.18
CA ILE A 132 -7.46 -8.06 5.59
C ILE A 132 -6.13 -8.04 6.36
N PRO A 133 -6.13 -7.86 7.68
CA PRO A 133 -4.90 -7.88 8.46
C PRO A 133 -4.09 -9.16 8.24
N GLY A 134 -2.80 -9.01 7.94
CA GLY A 134 -1.91 -10.13 7.66
C GLY A 134 -2.12 -10.81 6.30
N GLY A 135 -2.89 -10.23 5.38
CA GLY A 135 -3.13 -10.79 4.04
C GLY A 135 -1.87 -11.01 3.21
N GLY A 136 -0.78 -10.28 3.51
CA GLY A 136 0.51 -10.41 2.84
C GLY A 136 1.38 -11.60 3.25
N ILE A 137 1.01 -12.35 4.31
CA ILE A 137 1.87 -13.41 4.88
C ILE A 137 2.19 -14.51 3.87
N ALA A 138 1.18 -15.03 3.19
CA ALA A 138 1.37 -16.10 2.20
C ALA A 138 2.21 -15.63 1.01
N MET A 139 2.00 -14.40 0.57
CA MET A 139 2.78 -13.81 -0.52
C MET A 139 4.23 -13.56 -0.11
N MET A 140 4.48 -13.11 1.13
CA MET A 140 5.84 -12.97 1.64
C MET A 140 6.56 -14.31 1.73
N ALA A 141 5.90 -15.36 2.22
CA ALA A 141 6.47 -16.71 2.25
C ALA A 141 6.86 -17.20 0.85
N PHE A 142 5.98 -17.00 -0.13
CA PHE A 142 6.26 -17.30 -1.54
C PHE A 142 7.45 -16.51 -2.10
N MET A 143 7.54 -15.21 -1.80
CA MET A 143 8.64 -14.37 -2.27
C MET A 143 9.98 -14.75 -1.64
N LEU A 144 10.00 -15.12 -0.36
CA LEU A 144 11.21 -15.61 0.31
C LEU A 144 11.72 -16.89 -0.35
N ASP A 145 10.81 -17.84 -0.63
CA ASP A 145 11.15 -19.10 -1.32
C ASP A 145 11.70 -18.84 -2.72
N LEU A 146 11.02 -18.00 -3.50
CA LEU A 146 11.42 -17.65 -4.86
C LEU A 146 12.81 -16.97 -4.94
N LEU A 147 13.15 -16.17 -3.92
CA LEU A 147 14.44 -15.49 -3.82
C LEU A 147 15.53 -16.34 -3.14
N GLY A 148 15.20 -17.58 -2.72
CA GLY A 148 16.12 -18.44 -1.99
C GLY A 148 16.52 -17.90 -0.61
N LEU A 149 15.71 -17.03 -0.02
CA LEU A 149 15.96 -16.47 1.30
C LEU A 149 15.49 -17.44 2.40
N PRO A 150 16.18 -17.47 3.56
CA PRO A 150 15.81 -18.35 4.64
C PRO A 150 14.36 -18.19 5.10
N PRO A 151 13.56 -19.28 5.24
CA PRO A 151 12.17 -19.22 5.70
C PRO A 151 12.03 -18.59 7.09
N THR A 152 13.10 -18.58 7.89
CA THR A 152 13.14 -17.92 9.22
C THR A 152 12.88 -16.42 9.14
N TYR A 153 13.11 -15.78 7.97
CA TYR A 153 12.78 -14.37 7.76
C TYR A 153 11.28 -14.10 7.74
N LEU A 154 10.44 -15.11 7.57
CA LEU A 154 9.00 -14.96 7.77
C LEU A 154 8.66 -14.55 9.21
N ALA A 155 9.41 -15.05 10.20
CA ALA A 155 9.23 -14.61 11.58
C ALA A 155 9.60 -13.12 11.76
N LEU A 156 10.67 -12.65 11.10
CA LEU A 156 11.03 -11.24 11.08
C LEU A 156 9.92 -10.40 10.42
N TYR A 157 9.39 -10.87 9.26
CA TYR A 157 8.26 -10.23 8.60
C TYR A 157 7.08 -10.06 9.57
N LEU A 158 6.64 -11.14 10.22
CA LEU A 158 5.48 -11.12 11.12
C LEU A 158 5.59 -10.11 12.26
N VAL A 159 6.81 -9.93 12.80
CA VAL A 159 7.07 -8.94 13.86
C VAL A 159 7.00 -7.52 13.31
N VAL A 160 7.65 -7.27 12.18
CA VAL A 160 7.77 -5.93 11.60
C VAL A 160 6.46 -5.49 10.96
N ASP A 161 5.77 -6.40 10.29
CA ASP A 161 4.49 -6.18 9.61
C ASP A 161 3.43 -5.61 10.56
N ARG A 162 3.38 -6.10 11.80
CA ARG A 162 2.45 -5.58 12.81
C ARG A 162 2.51 -4.07 13.02
N PHE A 163 3.67 -3.46 12.84
CA PHE A 163 3.85 -2.02 13.02
C PHE A 163 3.56 -1.23 11.74
N PHE A 164 3.86 -1.82 10.58
CA PHE A 164 3.74 -1.13 9.30
C PHE A 164 2.41 -1.38 8.58
N ASP A 165 1.73 -2.49 8.83
CA ASP A 165 0.47 -2.86 8.18
C ASP A 165 -0.60 -1.75 8.33
N TYR A 166 -0.72 -1.15 9.51
CA TYR A 166 -1.69 -0.08 9.77
C TYR A 166 -1.47 1.16 8.87
N PRO A 167 -0.30 1.82 8.89
CA PRO A 167 -0.07 2.99 8.03
C PRO A 167 0.00 2.64 6.55
N ILE A 168 0.49 1.46 6.19
CA ILE A 168 0.53 1.00 4.78
C ILE A 168 -0.88 0.76 4.25
N THR A 169 -1.77 0.17 5.03
CA THR A 169 -3.18 0.00 4.67
C THR A 169 -3.88 1.34 4.47
N ALA A 170 -3.59 2.34 5.31
CA ALA A 170 -4.12 3.69 5.10
C ALA A 170 -3.65 4.31 3.78
N ILE A 171 -2.40 4.03 3.35
CA ILE A 171 -1.87 4.46 2.06
C ILE A 171 -2.58 3.72 0.90
N ASN A 172 -2.84 2.42 1.02
CA ASN A 172 -3.60 1.67 0.02
C ASN A 172 -5.00 2.26 -0.16
N VAL A 173 -5.72 2.46 0.95
CA VAL A 173 -7.06 3.06 0.93
C VAL A 173 -7.02 4.49 0.38
N TRP A 174 -5.99 5.29 0.71
CA TRP A 174 -5.80 6.62 0.12
C TRP A 174 -5.69 6.55 -1.41
N GLY A 175 -4.94 5.60 -1.95
CA GLY A 175 -4.87 5.36 -3.38
C GLY A 175 -6.22 4.97 -4.00
N ASP A 176 -7.01 4.13 -3.33
CA ASP A 176 -8.34 3.75 -3.78
C ASP A 176 -9.27 4.96 -3.91
N LEU A 177 -9.24 5.85 -2.90
CA LEU A 177 -10.03 7.08 -2.86
C LEU A 177 -9.61 8.05 -3.98
N VAL A 178 -8.31 8.21 -4.20
CA VAL A 178 -7.75 9.05 -5.26
C VAL A 178 -8.13 8.51 -6.63
N VAL A 179 -7.95 7.21 -6.88
CA VAL A 179 -8.28 6.58 -8.16
C VAL A 179 -9.78 6.68 -8.45
N ALA A 180 -10.64 6.39 -7.48
CA ALA A 180 -12.08 6.50 -7.66
C ALA A 180 -12.51 7.94 -8.03
N ALA A 181 -11.96 8.94 -7.34
CA ALA A 181 -12.27 10.34 -7.60
C ALA A 181 -11.73 10.85 -8.96
N ILE A 182 -10.59 10.31 -9.43
CA ILE A 182 -10.05 10.61 -10.77
C ILE A 182 -10.94 9.98 -11.84
N VAL A 183 -11.25 8.69 -11.72
CA VAL A 183 -12.05 7.96 -12.71
C VAL A 183 -13.43 8.56 -12.90
N ASP A 184 -14.06 9.03 -11.82
CA ASP A 184 -15.38 9.68 -11.88
C ASP A 184 -15.36 11.01 -12.65
N GLN A 185 -14.25 11.73 -12.62
CA GLN A 185 -14.11 12.99 -13.36
C GLN A 185 -13.74 12.82 -14.83
N GLU A 186 -13.19 11.65 -15.19
CA GLU A 186 -12.76 11.35 -16.57
C GLU A 186 -13.84 10.67 -17.40
N LEU A 187 -14.90 10.17 -16.78
CA LEU A 187 -16.03 9.48 -17.44
C LEU A 187 -17.29 10.33 -17.47
#